data_87ae9721163dbb6e41c36d6779110f3a
#
_entry.id   87ae9721163dbb6e41c36d6779110f3a
#
_cell.length_a   1.000
_cell.length_b   1.000
_cell.length_c   1.000
_cell.angle_alpha   90.00
_cell.angle_beta   90.00
_cell.angle_gamma   90.00
#
_symmetry.space_group_name_H-M   'P 1'
#
loop_
_entity.id
_entity.type
_entity.pdbx_description
1 polymer ?
#
loop_
_entity_poly.entity_id
_entity_poly.type
_entity_poly.pdbx_seq_one_letter_code
_entity_poly.pdbx_strand_id
1 'polypeptide(L)'
;MSLLNNRSFRATVLGHLVVDLLNAERPLILAVLSVPLGLSNTLIGLVSLLHTISGSLLQPVFGWMADRIGPRRLVAGGILWMAATFGLAVISPGYLALVLLIVGGIGSAAFHPAGAMEATRSARSHLEQQETTAASLFFLLGQIGFILAPAIGGPLLERWGTPGLLALLPLALPVGLLAGRDLSSLPGAQPLEPATPTPHPGRRVLTFAFLAFVLVTAIQSWAQTNMVTYLPKYYSDLGYRPGVYGLLAATFMVGTAVGGMTGGWLGDRISRRSIVSLSLLAAGVPLALYPALGATAWGYPLAFVSGGLTGACYSILIVHGQRLLPGRAGASSGLILGFTFAAGSLGTLVSGVQADRFGFDAVFVTTAGLCVLGGLLALATRIE
;
A
#
# COMPACT_ATOMS: atom_id res chain seq x y z
N MET A 1 -21.60 23.60 -0.31
CA MET A 1 -20.19 23.86 0.13
C MET A 1 -19.32 22.72 -0.39
N SER A 2 -18.13 22.96 -0.92
CA SER A 2 -17.27 21.87 -1.38
C SER A 2 -16.71 21.09 -0.17
N LEU A 3 -16.51 19.77 -0.28
CA LEU A 3 -15.88 18.92 0.74
C LEU A 3 -14.56 19.51 1.26
N LEU A 4 -13.80 20.14 0.39
CA LEU A 4 -12.51 20.76 0.71
C LEU A 4 -12.63 22.01 1.61
N ASN A 5 -13.82 22.58 1.81
CA ASN A 5 -14.04 23.67 2.75
C ASN A 5 -14.25 23.17 4.20
N ASN A 6 -14.53 21.86 4.37
CA ASN A 6 -14.63 21.24 5.69
C ASN A 6 -13.23 21.02 6.28
N ARG A 7 -12.96 21.64 7.44
CA ARG A 7 -11.65 21.57 8.12
C ARG A 7 -11.28 20.13 8.53
N SER A 8 -12.25 19.39 9.07
CA SER A 8 -12.06 18.00 9.49
C SER A 8 -11.72 17.11 8.28
N PHE A 9 -12.45 17.24 7.19
CA PHE A 9 -12.19 16.50 5.95
C PHE A 9 -10.80 16.81 5.39
N ARG A 10 -10.42 18.09 5.29
CA ARG A 10 -9.08 18.48 4.83
C ARG A 10 -7.97 17.89 5.69
N ALA A 11 -8.08 18.01 7.02
CA ALA A 11 -7.09 17.44 7.93
C ALA A 11 -6.97 15.92 7.76
N THR A 12 -8.07 15.23 7.50
CA THR A 12 -8.11 13.78 7.30
C THR A 12 -7.46 13.37 5.98
N VAL A 13 -7.79 14.02 4.86
CA VAL A 13 -7.21 13.66 3.55
C VAL A 13 -5.73 14.05 3.43
N LEU A 14 -5.33 15.19 4.00
CA LEU A 14 -3.92 15.56 4.14
C LEU A 14 -3.18 14.60 5.09
N GLY A 15 -3.88 14.12 6.12
CA GLY A 15 -3.37 13.06 7.00
C GLY A 15 -3.02 11.81 6.22
N HIS A 16 -3.87 11.37 5.28
CA HIS A 16 -3.60 10.19 4.45
C HIS A 16 -2.38 10.39 3.55
N LEU A 17 -2.29 11.57 2.92
CA LEU A 17 -1.12 11.90 2.11
C LEU A 17 0.18 11.77 2.90
N VAL A 18 0.26 12.38 4.10
CA VAL A 18 1.52 12.38 4.87
C VAL A 18 1.81 11.03 5.52
N VAL A 19 0.80 10.28 5.95
CA VAL A 19 0.98 8.93 6.49
C VAL A 19 1.56 8.01 5.42
N ASP A 20 1.00 8.03 4.22
CA ASP A 20 1.45 7.18 3.12
C ASP A 20 2.76 7.67 2.50
N LEU A 21 3.03 8.97 2.54
CA LEU A 21 4.34 9.52 2.20
C LEU A 21 5.42 8.94 3.13
N LEU A 22 5.21 8.95 4.46
CA LEU A 22 6.18 8.39 5.39
C LEU A 22 6.30 6.86 5.27
N ASN A 23 5.20 6.15 5.01
CA ASN A 23 5.20 4.70 4.77
C ASN A 23 6.05 4.30 3.55
N ALA A 24 5.93 5.06 2.47
CA ALA A 24 6.55 4.74 1.19
C ALA A 24 8.06 5.06 1.13
N GLU A 25 8.60 5.79 2.11
CA GLU A 25 10.04 6.00 2.25
C GLU A 25 10.79 4.76 2.75
N ARG A 26 10.12 3.83 3.43
CA ARG A 26 10.77 2.64 4.01
C ARG A 26 11.64 1.86 3.02
N PRO A 27 11.18 1.52 1.80
CA PRO A 27 12.02 0.78 0.84
C PRO A 27 13.30 1.51 0.46
N LEU A 28 13.25 2.84 0.33
CA LEU A 28 14.42 3.65 0.03
C LEU A 28 15.40 3.68 1.20
N ILE A 29 14.89 3.87 2.43
CA ILE A 29 15.70 3.85 3.65
C ILE A 29 16.39 2.49 3.79
N LEU A 30 15.66 1.38 3.59
CA LEU A 30 16.22 0.03 3.66
C LEU A 30 17.30 -0.20 2.58
N ALA A 31 17.09 0.31 1.36
CA ALA A 31 18.08 0.23 0.29
C ALA A 31 19.36 1.00 0.65
N VAL A 32 19.25 2.22 1.18
CA VAL A 32 20.40 3.04 1.61
C VAL A 32 21.12 2.40 2.80
N LEU A 33 20.40 1.92 3.81
CA LEU A 33 20.99 1.30 5.00
C LEU A 33 21.53 -0.10 4.73
N SER A 34 21.17 -0.74 3.62
CA SER A 34 21.58 -2.12 3.34
C SER A 34 23.10 -2.28 3.22
N VAL A 35 23.77 -1.34 2.58
CA VAL A 35 25.23 -1.39 2.39
C VAL A 35 25.98 -1.17 3.71
N PRO A 36 25.80 -0.05 4.44
CA PRO A 36 26.55 0.20 5.67
C PRO A 36 26.22 -0.77 6.81
N LEU A 37 25.05 -1.38 6.84
CA LEU A 37 24.65 -2.35 7.88
C LEU A 37 24.81 -3.80 7.44
N GLY A 38 25.22 -4.07 6.20
CA GLY A 38 25.33 -5.43 5.66
C GLY A 38 23.98 -6.18 5.68
N LEU A 39 22.87 -5.49 5.39
CA LEU A 39 21.55 -6.12 5.44
C LEU A 39 21.39 -7.11 4.30
N SER A 40 21.05 -8.36 4.60
CA SER A 40 20.61 -9.32 3.62
C SER A 40 19.24 -8.94 3.04
N ASN A 41 18.93 -9.40 1.84
CA ASN A 41 17.61 -9.20 1.23
C ASN A 41 16.51 -9.89 2.05
N THR A 42 16.84 -11.03 2.68
CA THR A 42 15.96 -11.70 3.65
C THR A 42 15.60 -10.78 4.80
N LEU A 43 16.57 -10.07 5.40
CA LEU A 43 16.30 -9.15 6.52
C LEU A 43 15.46 -7.95 6.06
N ILE A 44 15.70 -7.41 4.86
CA ILE A 44 14.86 -6.35 4.27
C ILE A 44 13.42 -6.84 4.10
N GLY A 45 13.22 -8.05 3.58
CA GLY A 45 11.90 -8.68 3.48
C GLY A 45 11.24 -8.88 4.84
N LEU A 46 12.00 -9.33 5.85
CA LEU A 46 11.50 -9.50 7.22
C LEU A 46 11.07 -8.17 7.86
N VAL A 47 11.89 -7.12 7.74
CA VAL A 47 11.53 -5.77 8.24
C VAL A 47 10.27 -5.26 7.54
N SER A 48 10.16 -5.49 6.23
CA SER A 48 8.97 -5.11 5.46
C SER A 48 7.73 -5.88 5.91
N LEU A 49 7.84 -7.18 6.16
CA LEU A 49 6.77 -8.00 6.70
C LEU A 49 6.33 -7.53 8.10
N LEU A 50 7.28 -7.33 9.02
CA LEU A 50 6.99 -6.90 10.39
C LEU A 50 6.35 -5.50 10.42
N HIS A 51 6.80 -4.58 9.56
CA HIS A 51 6.15 -3.28 9.40
C HIS A 51 4.71 -3.42 8.89
N THR A 52 4.48 -4.28 7.88
CA THR A 52 3.13 -4.53 7.36
C THR A 52 2.24 -5.15 8.42
N ILE A 53 2.75 -6.11 9.22
CA ILE A 53 2.02 -6.71 10.35
C ILE A 53 1.63 -5.63 11.36
N SER A 54 2.58 -4.79 11.79
CA SER A 54 2.31 -3.71 12.74
C SER A 54 1.31 -2.67 12.20
N GLY A 55 1.36 -2.40 10.88
CA GLY A 55 0.47 -1.46 10.19
C GLY A 55 -0.92 -2.02 9.83
N SER A 56 -1.10 -3.34 9.81
CA SER A 56 -2.34 -3.96 9.31
C SER A 56 -3.10 -4.72 10.37
N LEU A 57 -2.45 -5.60 11.15
CA LEU A 57 -3.14 -6.45 12.13
C LEU A 57 -3.74 -5.67 13.30
N LEU A 58 -3.23 -4.48 13.59
CA LEU A 58 -3.76 -3.62 14.65
C LEU A 58 -4.92 -2.74 14.19
N GLN A 59 -5.21 -2.65 12.87
CA GLN A 59 -6.30 -1.81 12.35
C GLN A 59 -7.68 -2.14 12.94
N PRO A 60 -8.09 -3.42 13.11
CA PRO A 60 -9.37 -3.72 13.74
C PRO A 60 -9.47 -3.22 15.19
N VAL A 61 -8.37 -3.29 15.95
CA VAL A 61 -8.30 -2.79 17.33
C VAL A 61 -8.46 -1.27 17.34
N PHE A 62 -7.72 -0.57 16.48
CA PHE A 62 -7.81 0.89 16.40
C PHE A 62 -9.14 1.37 15.81
N GLY A 63 -9.74 0.61 14.87
CA GLY A 63 -11.10 0.88 14.40
C GLY A 63 -12.13 0.79 15.54
N TRP A 64 -12.07 -0.27 16.33
CA TRP A 64 -12.91 -0.41 17.52
C TRP A 64 -12.68 0.71 18.56
N MET A 65 -11.43 1.15 18.73
CA MET A 65 -11.13 2.31 19.58
C MET A 65 -11.71 3.60 18.99
N ALA A 66 -11.63 3.80 17.66
CA ALA A 66 -12.21 4.97 16.99
C ALA A 66 -13.72 5.10 17.22
N ASP A 67 -14.44 3.96 17.22
CA ASP A 67 -15.87 3.94 17.50
C ASP A 67 -16.18 4.40 18.94
N ARG A 68 -15.29 4.16 19.90
CA ARG A 68 -15.50 4.45 21.32
C ARG A 68 -15.01 5.82 21.78
N ILE A 69 -13.82 6.21 21.34
CA ILE A 69 -13.15 7.45 21.82
C ILE A 69 -13.10 8.55 20.77
N GLY A 70 -13.68 8.30 19.60
CA GLY A 70 -13.69 9.21 18.46
C GLY A 70 -12.41 9.18 17.63
N PRO A 71 -12.48 9.61 16.35
CA PRO A 71 -11.37 9.52 15.38
C PRO A 71 -10.21 10.46 15.71
N ARG A 72 -10.48 11.59 16.36
CA ARG A 72 -9.50 12.67 16.62
C ARG A 72 -8.19 12.18 17.20
N ARG A 73 -8.26 11.38 18.30
CA ARG A 73 -7.06 10.92 19.01
C ARG A 73 -6.24 9.94 18.18
N LEU A 74 -6.92 9.09 17.40
CA LEU A 74 -6.28 8.06 16.59
C LEU A 74 -5.70 8.63 15.31
N VAL A 75 -6.40 9.54 14.63
CA VAL A 75 -5.88 10.22 13.44
C VAL A 75 -4.68 11.08 13.80
N ALA A 76 -4.82 12.00 14.77
CA ALA A 76 -3.74 12.87 15.17
C ALA A 76 -2.57 12.09 15.81
N GLY A 77 -2.88 11.18 16.74
CA GLY A 77 -1.89 10.35 17.41
C GLY A 77 -1.14 9.44 16.43
N GLY A 78 -1.83 8.85 15.46
CA GLY A 78 -1.22 8.02 14.42
C GLY A 78 -0.24 8.79 13.55
N ILE A 79 -0.62 9.99 13.08
CA ILE A 79 0.27 10.86 12.28
C ILE A 79 1.50 11.27 13.10
N LEU A 80 1.29 11.76 14.33
CA LEU A 80 2.38 12.22 15.19
C LEU A 80 3.30 11.07 15.62
N TRP A 81 2.74 9.88 15.89
CA TRP A 81 3.52 8.68 16.16
C TRP A 81 4.42 8.31 14.98
N MET A 82 3.86 8.28 13.77
CA MET A 82 4.64 8.01 12.57
C MET A 82 5.72 9.06 12.35
N ALA A 83 5.39 10.34 12.48
CA ALA A 83 6.37 11.41 12.33
C ALA A 83 7.51 11.29 13.36
N ALA A 84 7.19 10.97 14.62
CA ALA A 84 8.19 10.80 15.67
C ALA A 84 9.08 9.56 15.42
N THR A 85 8.48 8.40 15.16
CA THR A 85 9.24 7.17 14.93
C THR A 85 10.04 7.23 13.64
N PHE A 86 9.49 7.82 12.57
CA PHE A 86 10.21 8.08 11.32
C PHE A 86 11.38 9.04 11.54
N GLY A 87 11.15 10.18 12.19
CA GLY A 87 12.19 11.15 12.49
C GLY A 87 13.33 10.54 13.32
N LEU A 88 12.99 9.74 14.34
CA LEU A 88 13.98 9.00 15.10
C LEU A 88 14.70 7.93 14.26
N ALA A 89 13.98 7.20 13.39
CA ALA A 89 14.56 6.16 12.54
C ALA A 89 15.66 6.71 11.62
N VAL A 90 15.39 7.86 10.96
CA VAL A 90 16.31 8.41 9.95
C VAL A 90 17.60 9.02 10.55
N ILE A 91 17.63 9.28 11.86
CA ILE A 91 18.82 9.76 12.59
C ILE A 91 19.45 8.68 13.48
N SER A 92 18.77 7.53 13.68
CA SER A 92 19.28 6.47 14.56
C SER A 92 20.33 5.63 13.86
N PRO A 93 21.41 5.26 14.58
CA PRO A 93 22.42 4.36 14.05
C PRO A 93 21.95 2.90 14.05
N GLY A 94 22.49 2.13 13.12
CA GLY A 94 22.40 0.66 13.15
C GLY A 94 20.97 0.12 13.07
N TYR A 95 20.76 -1.01 13.72
CA TYR A 95 19.49 -1.75 13.68
C TYR A 95 18.34 -1.04 14.42
N LEU A 96 18.62 -0.04 15.25
CA LEU A 96 17.57 0.76 15.91
C LEU A 96 16.68 1.45 14.87
N ALA A 97 17.26 1.93 13.76
CA ALA A 97 16.49 2.49 12.65
C ALA A 97 15.43 1.51 12.14
N LEU A 98 15.79 0.22 11.97
CA LEU A 98 14.87 -0.81 11.49
C LEU A 98 13.72 -1.07 12.47
N VAL A 99 14.03 -1.13 13.78
CA VAL A 99 13.01 -1.30 14.83
C VAL A 99 12.04 -0.12 14.82
N LEU A 100 12.55 1.10 14.71
CA LEU A 100 11.71 2.31 14.68
C LEU A 100 10.83 2.37 13.42
N LEU A 101 11.33 1.92 12.27
CA LEU A 101 10.51 1.78 11.06
C LEU A 101 9.39 0.76 11.26
N ILE A 102 9.65 -0.39 11.90
CA ILE A 102 8.63 -1.41 12.20
C ILE A 102 7.56 -0.84 13.14
N VAL A 103 7.99 -0.22 14.23
CA VAL A 103 7.10 0.37 15.26
C VAL A 103 6.31 1.56 14.70
N GLY A 104 6.86 2.26 13.71
CA GLY A 104 6.17 3.32 12.97
C GLY A 104 4.87 2.84 12.32
N GLY A 105 4.81 1.59 11.87
CA GLY A 105 3.60 0.98 11.31
C GLY A 105 2.38 1.04 12.23
N ILE A 106 2.57 1.06 13.56
CA ILE A 106 1.47 1.20 14.54
C ILE A 106 0.70 2.51 14.32
N GLY A 107 1.40 3.61 13.99
CA GLY A 107 0.76 4.89 13.68
C GLY A 107 -0.10 4.81 12.42
N SER A 108 0.38 4.10 11.40
CA SER A 108 -0.41 3.81 10.19
C SER A 108 -1.67 2.98 10.52
N ALA A 109 -1.54 1.97 11.37
CA ALA A 109 -2.68 1.16 11.84
C ALA A 109 -3.72 1.98 12.60
N ALA A 110 -3.29 2.95 13.39
CA ALA A 110 -4.20 3.84 14.13
C ALA A 110 -4.90 4.84 13.20
N PHE A 111 -4.17 5.35 12.20
CA PHE A 111 -4.67 6.36 11.28
C PHE A 111 -5.74 5.82 10.33
N HIS A 112 -5.47 4.73 9.59
CA HIS A 112 -6.28 4.32 8.43
C HIS A 112 -7.76 4.07 8.75
N PRO A 113 -8.14 3.25 9.75
CA PRO A 113 -9.55 3.02 10.04
C PRO A 113 -10.25 4.29 10.56
N ALA A 114 -9.60 5.06 11.43
CA ALA A 114 -10.14 6.28 11.98
C ALA A 114 -10.28 7.41 10.94
N GLY A 115 -9.30 7.53 10.03
CA GLY A 115 -9.30 8.48 8.93
C GLY A 115 -10.38 8.16 7.90
N ALA A 116 -10.50 6.89 7.48
CA ALA A 116 -11.56 6.46 6.57
C ALA A 116 -12.96 6.70 7.15
N MET A 117 -13.16 6.43 8.44
CA MET A 117 -14.39 6.71 9.14
C MET A 117 -14.72 8.21 9.16
N GLU A 118 -13.75 9.06 9.47
CA GLU A 118 -13.95 10.51 9.52
C GLU A 118 -14.18 11.12 8.14
N ALA A 119 -13.51 10.63 7.09
CA ALA A 119 -13.73 11.09 5.72
C ALA A 119 -15.18 10.86 5.28
N THR A 120 -15.73 9.68 5.53
CA THR A 120 -17.15 9.36 5.22
C THR A 120 -18.12 10.11 6.11
N ARG A 121 -17.83 10.27 7.41
CA ARG A 121 -18.65 11.03 8.36
C ARG A 121 -18.76 12.51 7.96
N SER A 122 -17.65 13.13 7.59
CA SER A 122 -17.62 14.54 7.15
C SER A 122 -18.47 14.75 5.89
N ALA A 123 -18.56 13.76 5.00
CA ALA A 123 -19.42 13.82 3.83
C ALA A 123 -20.91 13.75 4.19
N ARG A 124 -21.30 12.86 5.09
CA ARG A 124 -22.70 12.71 5.56
C ARG A 124 -23.26 13.97 6.21
N SER A 125 -22.44 14.62 7.04
CA SER A 125 -22.89 15.78 7.82
C SER A 125 -23.05 17.06 7.01
N HIS A 126 -22.46 17.16 5.81
CA HIS A 126 -22.36 18.40 5.06
C HIS A 126 -22.89 18.34 3.62
N LEU A 127 -23.02 17.14 3.05
CA LEU A 127 -23.35 16.97 1.63
C LEU A 127 -24.11 15.65 1.42
N GLU A 128 -25.41 15.71 1.30
CA GLU A 128 -26.21 14.55 0.95
C GLU A 128 -25.62 13.84 -0.28
N GLN A 129 -25.31 12.52 -0.13
CA GLN A 129 -24.87 11.60 -1.19
C GLN A 129 -23.41 11.73 -1.73
N GLN A 130 -22.47 12.43 -1.08
CA GLN A 130 -21.07 12.50 -1.55
C GLN A 130 -20.08 11.60 -0.78
N GLU A 131 -20.55 10.56 -0.11
CA GLU A 131 -19.69 9.63 0.64
C GLU A 131 -18.66 8.93 -0.26
N THR A 132 -19.08 8.51 -1.46
CA THR A 132 -18.18 7.86 -2.44
C THR A 132 -17.09 8.81 -2.91
N THR A 133 -17.44 10.09 -3.18
CA THR A 133 -16.48 11.13 -3.57
C THR A 133 -15.47 11.40 -2.44
N ALA A 134 -15.94 11.46 -1.19
CA ALA A 134 -15.07 11.65 -0.04
C ALA A 134 -14.09 10.49 0.15
N ALA A 135 -14.57 9.25 0.05
CA ALA A 135 -13.72 8.07 0.09
C ALA A 135 -12.70 8.06 -1.05
N SER A 136 -13.13 8.40 -2.27
CA SER A 136 -12.23 8.47 -3.44
C SER A 136 -11.14 9.51 -3.25
N LEU A 137 -11.46 10.71 -2.76
CA LEU A 137 -10.47 11.74 -2.45
C LEU A 137 -9.53 11.32 -1.32
N PHE A 138 -10.04 10.65 -0.30
CA PHE A 138 -9.22 10.12 0.78
C PHE A 138 -8.17 9.14 0.24
N PHE A 139 -8.54 8.15 -0.56
CA PHE A 139 -7.61 7.20 -1.14
C PHE A 139 -6.69 7.83 -2.20
N LEU A 140 -7.18 8.79 -2.98
CA LEU A 140 -6.36 9.50 -3.96
C LEU A 140 -5.18 10.23 -3.29
N LEU A 141 -5.43 10.91 -2.16
CA LEU A 141 -4.36 11.61 -1.44
C LEU A 141 -3.33 10.63 -0.86
N GLY A 142 -3.74 9.44 -0.38
CA GLY A 142 -2.82 8.38 0.00
C GLY A 142 -1.94 7.93 -1.18
N GLN A 143 -2.53 7.68 -2.34
CA GLN A 143 -1.77 7.31 -3.54
C GLN A 143 -0.78 8.40 -3.97
N ILE A 144 -1.17 9.67 -3.88
CA ILE A 144 -0.25 10.79 -4.14
C ILE A 144 0.92 10.75 -3.15
N GLY A 145 0.67 10.46 -1.87
CA GLY A 145 1.72 10.27 -0.86
C GLY A 145 2.72 9.17 -1.26
N PHE A 146 2.23 8.01 -1.69
CA PHE A 146 3.07 6.90 -2.17
C PHE A 146 3.92 7.25 -3.39
N ILE A 147 3.43 8.11 -4.28
CA ILE A 147 4.19 8.57 -5.47
C ILE A 147 5.23 9.62 -5.08
N LEU A 148 4.82 10.60 -4.26
CA LEU A 148 5.69 11.72 -3.89
C LEU A 148 6.86 11.28 -2.99
N ALA A 149 6.65 10.31 -2.12
CA ALA A 149 7.68 9.82 -1.21
C ALA A 149 8.98 9.48 -1.95
N PRO A 150 9.03 8.47 -2.80
CA PRO A 150 10.28 8.10 -3.45
C PRO A 150 10.80 9.17 -4.42
N ALA A 151 9.91 9.99 -5.01
CA ALA A 151 10.31 11.10 -5.88
C ALA A 151 11.04 12.21 -5.14
N ILE A 152 10.65 12.48 -3.89
CA ILE A 152 11.27 13.52 -3.04
C ILE A 152 12.37 12.91 -2.18
N GLY A 153 12.11 11.74 -1.58
CA GLY A 153 13.03 11.06 -0.67
C GLY A 153 14.33 10.63 -1.34
N GLY A 154 14.27 10.16 -2.60
CA GLY A 154 15.47 9.79 -3.35
C GLY A 154 16.51 10.92 -3.43
N PRO A 155 16.18 12.10 -3.96
CA PRO A 155 17.08 13.27 -3.97
C PRO A 155 17.53 13.73 -2.57
N LEU A 156 16.66 13.67 -1.56
CA LEU A 156 17.02 14.02 -0.19
C LEU A 156 18.08 13.04 0.38
N LEU A 157 17.87 11.74 0.15
CA LEU A 157 18.81 10.69 0.52
C LEU A 157 20.15 10.82 -0.20
N GLU A 158 20.15 11.17 -1.49
CA GLU A 158 21.36 11.36 -2.28
C GLU A 158 22.22 12.51 -1.74
N ARG A 159 21.56 13.61 -1.35
CA ARG A 159 22.29 14.82 -0.94
C ARG A 159 22.70 14.83 0.53
N TRP A 160 21.86 14.28 1.41
CA TRP A 160 22.04 14.41 2.86
C TRP A 160 21.98 13.09 3.62
N GLY A 161 21.92 11.95 2.92
CA GLY A 161 21.72 10.65 3.55
C GLY A 161 20.37 10.52 4.25
N THR A 162 20.23 9.52 5.14
CA THR A 162 18.95 9.31 5.85
C THR A 162 18.49 10.52 6.66
N PRO A 163 19.35 11.34 7.31
CA PRO A 163 18.90 12.55 8.00
C PRO A 163 18.23 13.58 7.09
N GLY A 164 18.53 13.58 5.78
CA GLY A 164 17.86 14.45 4.79
C GLY A 164 16.35 14.29 4.77
N LEU A 165 15.84 13.11 5.10
CA LEU A 165 14.41 12.83 5.15
C LEU A 165 13.68 13.54 6.31
N LEU A 166 14.41 14.14 7.28
CA LEU A 166 13.79 15.04 8.26
C LEU A 166 13.07 16.21 7.60
N ALA A 167 13.45 16.58 6.37
CA ALA A 167 12.75 17.59 5.57
C ALA A 167 11.29 17.25 5.25
N LEU A 168 10.87 16.01 5.44
CA LEU A 168 9.47 15.59 5.29
C LEU A 168 8.61 15.87 6.54
N LEU A 169 9.23 16.02 7.71
CA LEU A 169 8.51 16.25 8.97
C LEU A 169 7.72 17.56 9.01
N PRO A 170 8.20 18.70 8.45
CA PRO A 170 7.43 19.91 8.32
C PRO A 170 6.12 19.77 7.54
N LEU A 171 5.97 18.71 6.72
CA LEU A 171 4.71 18.36 6.07
C LEU A 171 3.79 17.58 7.01
N ALA A 172 4.34 16.65 7.80
CA ALA A 172 3.57 15.73 8.63
C ALA A 172 3.15 16.34 9.97
N LEU A 173 4.04 17.04 10.68
CA LEU A 173 3.77 17.57 12.01
C LEU A 173 2.60 18.57 12.04
N PRO A 174 2.53 19.59 11.16
CA PRO A 174 1.40 20.50 11.14
C PRO A 174 0.07 19.80 10.85
N VAL A 175 0.08 18.79 9.96
CA VAL A 175 -1.13 18.01 9.63
C VAL A 175 -1.60 17.21 10.83
N GLY A 176 -0.71 16.58 11.59
CA GLY A 176 -1.05 15.90 12.84
C GLY A 176 -1.64 16.83 13.89
N LEU A 177 -1.07 18.03 14.05
CA LEU A 177 -1.58 19.06 14.97
C LEU A 177 -2.95 19.61 14.52
N LEU A 178 -3.13 19.86 13.21
CA LEU A 178 -4.42 20.27 12.65
C LEU A 178 -5.49 19.19 12.84
N ALA A 179 -5.15 17.92 12.64
CA ALA A 179 -6.06 16.81 12.93
C ALA A 179 -6.45 16.78 14.42
N GLY A 180 -5.50 17.00 15.31
CA GLY A 180 -5.74 17.11 16.76
C GLY A 180 -6.64 18.28 17.15
N ARG A 181 -6.67 19.36 16.36
CA ARG A 181 -7.50 20.53 16.57
C ARG A 181 -8.88 20.41 15.92
N ASP A 182 -8.92 20.01 14.65
CA ASP A 182 -10.08 20.20 13.77
C ASP A 182 -11.02 18.98 13.71
N LEU A 183 -10.55 17.79 14.11
CA LEU A 183 -11.40 16.60 14.15
C LEU A 183 -12.27 16.55 15.40
N SER A 184 -13.43 15.90 15.27
CA SER A 184 -14.34 15.66 16.39
C SER A 184 -13.76 14.63 17.37
N SER A 185 -13.89 14.92 18.68
CA SER A 185 -13.59 13.96 19.75
C SER A 185 -14.79 13.09 20.13
N LEU A 186 -15.96 13.33 19.51
CA LEU A 186 -17.15 12.54 19.78
C LEU A 186 -16.98 11.11 19.25
N PRO A 187 -17.44 10.09 20.01
CA PRO A 187 -17.51 8.73 19.51
C PRO A 187 -18.19 8.69 18.15
N GLY A 188 -17.77 7.75 17.30
CA GLY A 188 -18.45 7.51 16.03
C GLY A 188 -19.94 7.35 16.27
N ALA A 189 -20.78 8.13 15.56
CA ALA A 189 -22.21 7.92 15.62
C ALA A 189 -22.50 6.47 15.19
N GLN A 190 -23.37 5.85 15.94
CA GLN A 190 -23.95 4.50 15.78
C GLN A 190 -23.37 3.59 14.68
N PRO A 191 -23.08 2.34 14.99
CA PRO A 191 -22.79 1.36 13.94
C PRO A 191 -23.86 1.52 12.87
N LEU A 192 -23.45 1.61 11.59
CA LEU A 192 -24.39 1.43 10.47
C LEU A 192 -25.30 0.27 10.87
N GLU A 193 -26.62 0.50 10.88
CA GLU A 193 -27.56 -0.60 11.03
C GLU A 193 -27.04 -1.74 10.18
N PRO A 194 -26.94 -2.95 10.75
CA PRO A 194 -26.44 -4.07 9.97
C PRO A 194 -27.30 -4.10 8.72
N ALA A 195 -26.67 -3.90 7.55
CA ALA A 195 -27.32 -4.25 6.31
C ALA A 195 -27.91 -5.64 6.57
N THR A 196 -29.24 -5.75 6.55
CA THR A 196 -29.94 -7.02 6.79
C THR A 196 -29.18 -8.10 6.06
N PRO A 197 -28.70 -9.14 6.75
CA PRO A 197 -27.96 -10.19 6.09
C PRO A 197 -28.89 -10.76 5.06
N THR A 198 -28.65 -10.51 3.79
CA THR A 198 -29.31 -11.33 2.76
C THR A 198 -28.80 -12.73 3.01
N PRO A 199 -29.72 -13.69 3.32
CA PRO A 199 -29.33 -15.06 3.54
C PRO A 199 -28.73 -15.60 2.25
N HIS A 200 -27.41 -15.60 2.14
CA HIS A 200 -26.78 -16.37 1.09
C HIS A 200 -26.80 -17.84 1.56
N PRO A 201 -27.40 -18.74 0.77
CA PRO A 201 -27.42 -20.14 1.12
C PRO A 201 -26.01 -20.61 1.34
N GLY A 202 -25.76 -21.27 2.48
CA GLY A 202 -24.48 -21.78 2.96
C GLY A 202 -23.81 -22.68 1.90
N ARG A 203 -23.10 -22.06 0.96
CA ARG A 203 -22.39 -22.74 -0.08
C ARG A 203 -20.94 -22.91 0.35
N ARG A 204 -20.47 -24.14 0.26
CA ARG A 204 -19.10 -24.57 0.57
C ARG A 204 -18.08 -23.51 0.10
N VAL A 205 -17.43 -22.84 1.05
CA VAL A 205 -16.48 -21.74 0.82
C VAL A 205 -15.22 -22.22 0.06
N LEU A 206 -14.94 -23.52 0.07
CA LEU A 206 -13.77 -24.14 -0.56
C LEU A 206 -14.13 -24.72 -1.97
N THR A 207 -14.51 -23.85 -2.89
CA THR A 207 -14.55 -24.23 -4.31
C THR A 207 -13.21 -23.98 -4.96
N PHE A 208 -12.89 -24.72 -6.03
CA PHE A 208 -11.69 -24.48 -6.84
C PHE A 208 -11.60 -23.01 -7.30
N ALA A 209 -12.73 -22.41 -7.70
CA ALA A 209 -12.78 -21.01 -8.12
C ALA A 209 -12.42 -20.03 -6.97
N PHE A 210 -12.81 -20.33 -5.73
CA PHE A 210 -12.43 -19.54 -4.56
C PHE A 210 -10.93 -19.66 -4.26
N LEU A 211 -10.38 -20.88 -4.29
CA LEU A 211 -8.95 -21.09 -4.10
C LEU A 211 -8.11 -20.42 -5.18
N ALA A 212 -8.57 -20.51 -6.44
CA ALA A 212 -7.94 -19.82 -7.56
C ALA A 212 -7.94 -18.29 -7.33
N PHE A 213 -9.07 -17.71 -6.88
CA PHE A 213 -9.18 -16.29 -6.55
C PHE A 213 -8.19 -15.89 -5.43
N VAL A 214 -8.10 -16.69 -4.36
CA VAL A 214 -7.15 -16.43 -3.24
C VAL A 214 -5.71 -16.44 -3.75
N LEU A 215 -5.34 -17.42 -4.59
CA LEU A 215 -4.01 -17.53 -5.18
C LEU A 215 -3.71 -16.36 -6.13
N VAL A 216 -4.65 -15.99 -7.00
CA VAL A 216 -4.51 -14.84 -7.91
C VAL A 216 -4.27 -13.56 -7.13
N THR A 217 -5.04 -13.32 -6.06
CA THR A 217 -4.89 -12.15 -5.20
C THR A 217 -3.53 -12.15 -4.48
N ALA A 218 -3.08 -13.31 -3.98
CA ALA A 218 -1.78 -13.45 -3.34
C ALA A 218 -0.62 -13.20 -4.32
N ILE A 219 -0.69 -13.75 -5.52
CA ILE A 219 0.32 -13.57 -6.58
C ILE A 219 0.41 -12.10 -7.00
N GLN A 220 -0.73 -11.45 -7.26
CA GLN A 220 -0.77 -10.05 -7.62
C GLN A 220 -0.12 -9.18 -6.53
N SER A 221 -0.51 -9.41 -5.27
CA SER A 221 0.02 -8.66 -4.15
C SER A 221 1.51 -8.91 -3.94
N TRP A 222 1.96 -10.16 -4.10
CA TRP A 222 3.38 -10.51 -4.05
C TRP A 222 4.17 -9.76 -5.13
N ALA A 223 3.74 -9.81 -6.40
CA ALA A 223 4.40 -9.13 -7.50
C ALA A 223 4.52 -7.61 -7.24
N GLN A 224 3.44 -6.97 -6.80
CA GLN A 224 3.43 -5.54 -6.50
C GLN A 224 4.33 -5.18 -5.32
N THR A 225 4.24 -5.92 -4.21
CA THR A 225 5.03 -5.64 -3.00
C THR A 225 6.52 -5.93 -3.21
N ASN A 226 6.87 -6.93 -4.04
CA ASN A 226 8.24 -7.17 -4.47
C ASN A 226 8.84 -5.96 -5.17
N MET A 227 8.14 -5.43 -6.17
CA MET A 227 8.62 -4.27 -6.91
C MET A 227 8.77 -3.05 -5.99
N VAL A 228 7.80 -2.79 -5.13
CA VAL A 228 7.87 -1.68 -4.16
C VAL A 228 9.08 -1.82 -3.24
N THR A 229 9.35 -3.03 -2.74
CA THR A 229 10.40 -3.26 -1.74
C THR A 229 11.77 -3.39 -2.37
N TYR A 230 11.89 -4.15 -3.46
CA TYR A 230 13.19 -4.54 -3.98
C TYR A 230 13.65 -3.75 -5.21
N LEU A 231 12.78 -2.98 -5.87
CA LEU A 231 13.24 -2.13 -6.96
C LEU A 231 14.32 -1.13 -6.50
N PRO A 232 14.13 -0.37 -5.40
CA PRO A 232 15.19 0.49 -4.88
C PRO A 232 16.45 -0.28 -4.49
N LYS A 233 16.31 -1.46 -3.85
CA LYS A 233 17.44 -2.28 -3.43
C LYS A 233 18.23 -2.83 -4.61
N TYR A 234 17.55 -3.33 -5.64
CA TYR A 234 18.19 -3.80 -6.87
C TYR A 234 19.09 -2.74 -7.50
N TYR A 235 18.57 -1.51 -7.68
CA TYR A 235 19.36 -0.42 -8.24
C TYR A 235 20.44 0.08 -7.28
N SER A 236 20.22 0.03 -5.98
CA SER A 236 21.24 0.30 -4.97
C SER A 236 22.41 -0.68 -5.08
N ASP A 237 22.13 -1.98 -5.28
CA ASP A 237 23.17 -3.02 -5.46
C ASP A 237 23.93 -2.88 -6.79
N LEU A 238 23.29 -2.31 -7.81
CA LEU A 238 23.95 -1.95 -9.07
C LEU A 238 24.76 -0.65 -8.97
N GLY A 239 24.82 0.00 -7.80
CA GLY A 239 25.58 1.23 -7.57
C GLY A 239 24.91 2.51 -8.04
N TYR A 240 23.60 2.47 -8.36
CA TYR A 240 22.88 3.69 -8.72
C TYR A 240 22.65 4.59 -7.50
N ARG A 241 22.57 5.89 -7.75
CA ARG A 241 22.33 6.90 -6.71
C ARG A 241 20.88 6.87 -6.21
N PRO A 242 20.62 7.27 -4.94
CA PRO A 242 19.28 7.29 -4.35
C PRO A 242 18.25 8.07 -5.16
N GLY A 243 18.62 9.18 -5.79
CA GLY A 243 17.73 9.94 -6.68
C GLY A 243 17.22 9.13 -7.88
N VAL A 244 18.07 8.28 -8.46
CA VAL A 244 17.70 7.45 -9.60
C VAL A 244 16.71 6.36 -9.18
N TYR A 245 17.03 5.58 -8.16
CA TYR A 245 16.13 4.51 -7.75
C TYR A 245 14.87 5.02 -7.01
N GLY A 246 14.92 6.20 -6.41
CA GLY A 246 13.74 6.90 -5.93
C GLY A 246 12.79 7.27 -7.07
N LEU A 247 13.33 7.82 -8.16
CA LEU A 247 12.53 8.16 -9.34
C LEU A 247 11.97 6.91 -10.04
N LEU A 248 12.73 5.81 -10.09
CA LEU A 248 12.25 4.52 -10.61
C LEU A 248 11.11 3.96 -9.77
N ALA A 249 11.22 4.02 -8.44
CA ALA A 249 10.14 3.62 -7.53
C ALA A 249 8.90 4.50 -7.73
N ALA A 250 9.07 5.82 -7.84
CA ALA A 250 7.97 6.74 -8.16
C ALA A 250 7.30 6.41 -9.50
N THR A 251 8.11 6.09 -10.54
CA THR A 251 7.63 5.70 -11.86
C THR A 251 6.77 4.42 -11.79
N PHE A 252 7.20 3.42 -11.02
CA PHE A 252 6.41 2.23 -10.75
C PHE A 252 5.07 2.57 -10.07
N MET A 253 5.08 3.45 -9.06
CA MET A 253 3.87 3.87 -8.34
C MET A 253 2.92 4.70 -9.21
N VAL A 254 3.44 5.56 -10.11
CA VAL A 254 2.62 6.24 -11.12
C VAL A 254 1.97 5.21 -12.05
N GLY A 255 2.74 4.23 -12.53
CA GLY A 255 2.20 3.11 -13.30
C GLY A 255 1.06 2.42 -12.56
N THR A 256 1.26 2.07 -11.28
CA THR A 256 0.25 1.42 -10.43
C THR A 256 -1.02 2.26 -10.32
N ALA A 257 -0.90 3.56 -10.10
CA ALA A 257 -2.05 4.46 -10.00
C ALA A 257 -2.82 4.56 -11.33
N VAL A 258 -2.11 4.77 -12.44
CA VAL A 258 -2.71 4.82 -13.79
C VAL A 258 -3.38 3.49 -14.14
N GLY A 259 -2.68 2.37 -13.88
CA GLY A 259 -3.22 1.04 -14.10
C GLY A 259 -4.47 0.77 -13.25
N GLY A 260 -4.44 1.10 -11.96
CA GLY A 260 -5.59 0.95 -11.07
C GLY A 260 -6.82 1.73 -11.54
N MET A 261 -6.64 2.97 -11.98
CA MET A 261 -7.71 3.80 -12.52
C MET A 261 -8.26 3.23 -13.84
N THR A 262 -7.38 2.91 -14.79
CA THR A 262 -7.80 2.37 -16.10
C THR A 262 -8.40 0.97 -15.98
N GLY A 263 -7.83 0.10 -15.13
CA GLY A 263 -8.37 -1.23 -14.85
C GLY A 263 -9.75 -1.19 -14.20
N GLY A 264 -9.96 -0.30 -13.23
CA GLY A 264 -11.28 -0.07 -12.63
C GLY A 264 -12.30 0.42 -13.67
N TRP A 265 -11.94 1.43 -14.46
CA TRP A 265 -12.80 1.97 -15.52
C TRP A 265 -13.15 0.94 -16.60
N LEU A 266 -12.18 0.13 -17.01
CA LEU A 266 -12.41 -0.98 -17.94
C LEU A 266 -13.28 -2.08 -17.30
N GLY A 267 -13.09 -2.36 -15.99
CA GLY A 267 -13.85 -3.37 -15.26
C GLY A 267 -15.34 -3.11 -15.16
N ASP A 268 -15.77 -1.86 -15.39
CA ASP A 268 -17.18 -1.49 -15.48
C ASP A 268 -17.76 -1.67 -16.89
N ARG A 269 -16.91 -1.95 -17.92
CA ARG A 269 -17.29 -2.02 -19.33
C ARG A 269 -17.06 -3.36 -19.98
N ILE A 270 -16.05 -4.08 -19.52
CA ILE A 270 -15.68 -5.39 -20.05
C ILE A 270 -15.51 -6.40 -18.91
N SER A 271 -15.35 -7.67 -19.24
CA SER A 271 -15.19 -8.74 -18.26
C SER A 271 -14.03 -8.47 -17.30
N ARG A 272 -14.33 -8.32 -16.01
CA ARG A 272 -13.33 -8.16 -14.94
C ARG A 272 -12.34 -9.30 -14.91
N ARG A 273 -12.82 -10.55 -15.13
CA ARG A 273 -11.94 -11.73 -15.26
C ARG A 273 -10.91 -11.55 -16.37
N SER A 274 -11.34 -11.06 -17.55
CA SER A 274 -10.43 -10.82 -18.67
C SER A 274 -9.38 -9.76 -18.35
N ILE A 275 -9.75 -8.67 -17.65
CA ILE A 275 -8.80 -7.65 -17.23
C ILE A 275 -7.77 -8.25 -16.28
N VAL A 276 -8.20 -8.96 -15.24
CA VAL A 276 -7.29 -9.59 -14.27
C VAL A 276 -6.36 -10.59 -14.97
N SER A 277 -6.90 -11.45 -15.83
CA SER A 277 -6.09 -12.43 -16.56
C SER A 277 -5.09 -11.77 -17.49
N LEU A 278 -5.54 -10.88 -18.38
CA LEU A 278 -4.68 -10.26 -19.39
C LEU A 278 -3.63 -9.34 -18.77
N SER A 279 -3.98 -8.57 -17.74
CA SER A 279 -3.02 -7.68 -17.08
C SER A 279 -1.92 -8.48 -16.35
N LEU A 280 -2.25 -9.58 -15.67
CA LEU A 280 -1.23 -10.41 -15.04
C LEU A 280 -0.38 -11.17 -16.07
N LEU A 281 -0.98 -11.75 -17.12
CA LEU A 281 -0.23 -12.37 -18.21
C LEU A 281 0.75 -11.38 -18.84
N ALA A 282 0.27 -10.18 -19.16
CA ALA A 282 1.10 -9.13 -19.75
C ALA A 282 2.17 -8.61 -18.78
N ALA A 283 1.92 -8.57 -17.46
CA ALA A 283 2.89 -8.15 -16.46
C ALA A 283 4.13 -9.07 -16.42
N GLY A 284 3.98 -10.34 -16.80
CA GLY A 284 5.10 -11.26 -16.92
C GLY A 284 6.18 -10.78 -17.89
N VAL A 285 5.80 -10.06 -18.96
CA VAL A 285 6.75 -9.59 -19.99
C VAL A 285 7.74 -8.56 -19.43
N PRO A 286 7.32 -7.38 -18.93
CA PRO A 286 8.27 -6.40 -18.40
C PRO A 286 9.07 -6.94 -17.22
N LEU A 287 8.49 -7.79 -16.37
CA LEU A 287 9.21 -8.41 -15.26
C LEU A 287 10.29 -9.37 -15.74
N ALA A 288 10.04 -10.21 -16.76
CA ALA A 288 11.02 -11.10 -17.34
C ALA A 288 12.16 -10.37 -18.08
N LEU A 289 11.92 -9.13 -18.52
CA LEU A 289 12.93 -8.31 -19.20
C LEU A 289 13.88 -7.57 -18.24
N TYR A 290 13.56 -7.50 -16.94
CA TYR A 290 14.42 -6.79 -15.97
C TYR A 290 15.88 -7.30 -15.93
N PRO A 291 16.17 -8.60 -15.93
CA PRO A 291 17.56 -9.08 -15.93
C PRO A 291 18.40 -8.54 -17.09
N ALA A 292 17.77 -8.39 -18.26
CA ALA A 292 18.47 -7.96 -19.47
C ALA A 292 18.48 -6.43 -19.65
N LEU A 293 17.40 -5.75 -19.32
CA LEU A 293 17.16 -4.35 -19.68
C LEU A 293 17.03 -3.42 -18.47
N GLY A 294 16.82 -3.95 -17.27
CA GLY A 294 16.57 -3.15 -16.06
C GLY A 294 17.68 -2.14 -15.76
N ALA A 295 18.95 -2.54 -15.93
CA ALA A 295 20.10 -1.66 -15.70
C ALA A 295 20.33 -0.61 -16.81
N THR A 296 19.45 -0.52 -17.80
CA THR A 296 19.51 0.45 -18.89
C THR A 296 18.42 1.52 -18.75
N ALA A 297 18.33 2.45 -19.71
CA ALA A 297 17.24 3.43 -19.76
C ALA A 297 15.84 2.79 -19.85
N TRP A 298 15.74 1.51 -20.27
CA TRP A 298 14.50 0.73 -20.27
C TRP A 298 13.97 0.42 -18.86
N GLY A 299 14.77 0.57 -17.81
CA GLY A 299 14.32 0.42 -16.43
C GLY A 299 13.09 1.25 -16.09
N TYR A 300 12.99 2.51 -16.59
CA TYR A 300 11.81 3.36 -16.38
C TYR A 300 10.55 2.87 -17.09
N PRO A 301 10.56 2.59 -18.41
CA PRO A 301 9.41 1.97 -19.08
C PRO A 301 8.99 0.65 -18.44
N LEU A 302 9.95 -0.22 -18.07
CA LEU A 302 9.65 -1.49 -17.40
C LEU A 302 8.98 -1.27 -16.03
N ALA A 303 9.45 -0.30 -15.24
CA ALA A 303 8.85 0.07 -13.97
C ALA A 303 7.40 0.58 -14.17
N PHE A 304 7.18 1.51 -15.09
CA PHE A 304 5.85 2.05 -15.37
C PHE A 304 4.88 0.97 -15.84
N VAL A 305 5.27 0.15 -16.81
CA VAL A 305 4.40 -0.86 -17.41
C VAL A 305 4.10 -1.99 -16.41
N SER A 306 5.10 -2.49 -15.67
CA SER A 306 4.87 -3.51 -14.65
C SER A 306 3.98 -2.99 -13.52
N GLY A 307 4.18 -1.74 -13.07
CA GLY A 307 3.29 -1.08 -12.11
C GLY A 307 1.87 -0.96 -12.65
N GLY A 308 1.71 -0.49 -13.89
CA GLY A 308 0.40 -0.34 -14.54
C GLY A 308 -0.37 -1.66 -14.65
N LEU A 309 0.31 -2.70 -15.10
CA LEU A 309 -0.31 -4.00 -15.31
C LEU A 309 -0.66 -4.70 -13.97
N THR A 310 0.19 -4.63 -12.97
CA THR A 310 -0.11 -5.17 -11.63
C THR A 310 -1.17 -4.34 -10.89
N GLY A 311 -1.18 -3.02 -11.10
CA GLY A 311 -2.18 -2.11 -10.53
C GLY A 311 -3.58 -2.28 -11.14
N ALA A 312 -3.67 -2.60 -12.44
CA ALA A 312 -4.95 -2.69 -13.17
C ALA A 312 -5.92 -3.73 -12.57
N CYS A 313 -5.42 -4.81 -12.00
CA CYS A 313 -6.26 -5.84 -11.39
C CYS A 313 -6.52 -5.63 -9.89
N TYR A 314 -5.78 -4.75 -9.22
CA TYR A 314 -5.84 -4.61 -7.76
C TYR A 314 -7.24 -4.26 -7.24
N SER A 315 -7.84 -3.18 -7.75
CA SER A 315 -9.18 -2.74 -7.30
C SER A 315 -10.26 -3.78 -7.60
N ILE A 316 -10.17 -4.46 -8.73
CA ILE A 316 -11.11 -5.53 -9.13
C ILE A 316 -11.04 -6.68 -8.13
N LEU A 317 -9.83 -7.13 -7.76
CA LEU A 317 -9.63 -8.22 -6.81
C LEU A 317 -10.14 -7.85 -5.40
N ILE A 318 -9.89 -6.63 -4.94
CA ILE A 318 -10.39 -6.15 -3.65
C ILE A 318 -11.92 -6.12 -3.61
N VAL A 319 -12.55 -5.51 -4.61
CA VAL A 319 -14.03 -5.40 -4.68
C VAL A 319 -14.68 -6.78 -4.80
N HIS A 320 -14.10 -7.67 -5.61
CA HIS A 320 -14.61 -9.04 -5.72
C HIS A 320 -14.46 -9.81 -4.40
N GLY A 321 -13.31 -9.70 -3.73
CA GLY A 321 -13.08 -10.33 -2.42
C GLY A 321 -14.06 -9.86 -1.35
N GLN A 322 -14.39 -8.56 -1.33
CA GLN A 322 -15.42 -8.02 -0.43
C GLN A 322 -16.79 -8.64 -0.65
N ARG A 323 -17.16 -8.93 -1.91
CA ARG A 323 -18.43 -9.57 -2.25
C ARG A 323 -18.50 -11.06 -1.89
N LEU A 324 -17.34 -11.74 -1.87
CA LEU A 324 -17.25 -13.17 -1.53
C LEU A 324 -17.32 -13.42 -0.01
N LEU A 325 -16.98 -12.43 0.81
CA LEU A 325 -16.91 -12.58 2.25
C LEU A 325 -18.27 -12.25 2.89
N PRO A 326 -18.88 -13.19 3.62
CA PRO A 326 -20.11 -12.90 4.36
C PRO A 326 -19.81 -11.98 5.53
N GLY A 327 -20.63 -10.96 5.74
CA GLY A 327 -20.51 -10.10 6.89
C GLY A 327 -20.74 -8.61 6.61
N ARG A 328 -20.40 -7.79 7.58
CA ARG A 328 -20.47 -6.34 7.47
C ARG A 328 -19.38 -5.83 6.51
N ALA A 329 -19.71 -4.86 5.67
CA ALA A 329 -18.80 -4.32 4.64
C ALA A 329 -17.41 -3.94 5.18
N GLY A 330 -17.33 -3.38 6.39
CA GLY A 330 -16.05 -3.03 7.03
C GLY A 330 -15.21 -4.25 7.39
N ALA A 331 -15.82 -5.30 7.94
CA ALA A 331 -15.11 -6.54 8.29
C ALA A 331 -14.59 -7.26 7.03
N SER A 332 -15.41 -7.33 5.97
CA SER A 332 -15.02 -7.93 4.69
C SER A 332 -13.87 -7.14 4.03
N SER A 333 -13.94 -5.80 4.08
CA SER A 333 -12.86 -4.93 3.58
C SER A 333 -11.56 -5.13 4.36
N GLY A 334 -11.64 -5.14 5.69
CA GLY A 334 -10.46 -5.36 6.54
C GLY A 334 -9.82 -6.73 6.32
N LEU A 335 -10.63 -7.78 6.14
CA LEU A 335 -10.13 -9.13 5.93
C LEU A 335 -9.42 -9.28 4.57
N ILE A 336 -10.03 -8.77 3.49
CA ILE A 336 -9.41 -8.86 2.15
C ILE A 336 -8.15 -7.99 2.04
N LEU A 337 -8.16 -6.79 2.59
CA LEU A 337 -6.98 -5.92 2.60
C LEU A 337 -5.87 -6.50 3.48
N GLY A 338 -6.21 -6.99 4.67
CA GLY A 338 -5.25 -7.65 5.56
C GLY A 338 -4.63 -8.88 4.92
N PHE A 339 -5.44 -9.72 4.25
CA PHE A 339 -4.95 -10.86 3.47
C PHE A 339 -4.00 -10.42 2.35
N THR A 340 -4.40 -9.42 1.57
CA THR A 340 -3.60 -8.90 0.44
C THR A 340 -2.24 -8.40 0.92
N PHE A 341 -2.20 -7.57 1.96
CA PHE A 341 -0.94 -7.05 2.49
C PHE A 341 -0.07 -8.15 3.12
N ALA A 342 -0.67 -9.09 3.86
CA ALA A 342 0.07 -10.20 4.45
C ALA A 342 0.66 -11.12 3.37
N ALA A 343 -0.12 -11.49 2.35
CA ALA A 343 0.33 -12.34 1.25
C ALA A 343 1.46 -11.67 0.45
N GLY A 344 1.32 -10.37 0.13
CA GLY A 344 2.37 -9.61 -0.53
C GLY A 344 3.67 -9.57 0.26
N SER A 345 3.59 -9.27 1.56
CA SER A 345 4.77 -9.15 2.42
C SER A 345 5.43 -10.50 2.71
N LEU A 346 4.65 -11.58 2.87
CA LEU A 346 5.18 -12.95 2.96
C LEU A 346 5.91 -13.34 1.66
N GLY A 347 5.31 -13.04 0.51
CA GLY A 347 5.93 -13.24 -0.78
C GLY A 347 7.25 -12.47 -0.91
N THR A 348 7.27 -11.22 -0.44
CA THR A 348 8.48 -10.39 -0.42
C THR A 348 9.58 -11.01 0.46
N LEU A 349 9.25 -11.56 1.64
CA LEU A 349 10.22 -12.27 2.48
C LEU A 349 10.80 -13.50 1.74
N VAL A 350 9.95 -14.30 1.07
CA VAL A 350 10.42 -15.43 0.24
C VAL A 350 11.34 -14.96 -0.87
N SER A 351 11.00 -13.88 -1.54
CA SER A 351 11.85 -13.28 -2.58
C SER A 351 13.16 -12.73 -2.04
N GLY A 352 13.19 -12.26 -0.79
CA GLY A 352 14.44 -11.87 -0.12
C GLY A 352 15.39 -13.05 0.06
N VAL A 353 14.87 -14.20 0.51
CA VAL A 353 15.65 -15.45 0.61
C VAL A 353 16.15 -15.90 -0.76
N GLN A 354 15.31 -15.75 -1.79
CA GLN A 354 15.69 -16.08 -3.16
C GLN A 354 16.77 -15.13 -3.69
N ALA A 355 16.65 -13.83 -3.43
CA ALA A 355 17.64 -12.85 -3.84
C ALA A 355 19.01 -13.09 -3.20
N ASP A 356 19.03 -13.47 -1.91
CA ASP A 356 20.29 -13.78 -1.22
C ASP A 356 20.99 -15.04 -1.77
N ARG A 357 20.24 -16.00 -2.33
CA ARG A 357 20.78 -17.26 -2.85
C ARG A 357 21.09 -17.24 -4.34
N PHE A 358 20.25 -16.58 -5.13
CA PHE A 358 20.23 -16.66 -6.59
C PHE A 358 20.27 -15.32 -7.30
N GLY A 359 20.34 -14.21 -6.53
CA GLY A 359 20.32 -12.85 -7.08
C GLY A 359 18.93 -12.36 -7.49
N PHE A 360 18.86 -11.08 -7.84
CA PHE A 360 17.61 -10.43 -8.24
C PHE A 360 17.06 -10.88 -9.59
N ASP A 361 17.91 -11.35 -10.50
CA ASP A 361 17.47 -11.90 -11.79
C ASP A 361 16.51 -13.06 -11.59
N ALA A 362 16.83 -13.96 -10.65
CA ALA A 362 15.95 -15.06 -10.28
C ALA A 362 14.63 -14.56 -9.68
N VAL A 363 14.65 -13.49 -8.86
CA VAL A 363 13.45 -12.89 -8.30
C VAL A 363 12.54 -12.33 -9.38
N PHE A 364 13.09 -11.58 -10.34
CA PHE A 364 12.30 -11.01 -11.44
C PHE A 364 11.69 -12.11 -12.32
N VAL A 365 12.47 -13.11 -12.69
CA VAL A 365 11.99 -14.25 -13.53
C VAL A 365 10.91 -15.05 -12.78
N THR A 366 11.10 -15.33 -11.48
CA THR A 366 10.10 -16.02 -10.68
C THR A 366 8.82 -15.19 -10.55
N THR A 367 8.95 -13.88 -10.29
CA THR A 367 7.78 -12.98 -10.19
C THR A 367 7.04 -12.91 -11.52
N ALA A 368 7.76 -12.88 -12.65
CA ALA A 368 7.17 -12.96 -13.99
C ALA A 368 6.39 -14.26 -14.19
N GLY A 369 6.99 -15.41 -13.85
CA GLY A 369 6.34 -16.71 -13.91
C GLY A 369 5.10 -16.82 -13.03
N LEU A 370 5.17 -16.26 -11.81
CA LEU A 370 4.02 -16.18 -10.92
C LEU A 370 2.90 -15.31 -11.53
N CYS A 371 3.22 -14.16 -12.14
CA CYS A 371 2.21 -13.35 -12.83
C CYS A 371 1.55 -14.11 -13.98
N VAL A 372 2.31 -14.85 -14.79
CA VAL A 372 1.75 -15.70 -15.84
C VAL A 372 0.83 -16.77 -15.24
N LEU A 373 1.27 -17.47 -14.19
CA LEU A 373 0.45 -18.45 -13.48
C LEU A 373 -0.84 -17.81 -12.92
N GLY A 374 -0.73 -16.64 -12.28
CA GLY A 374 -1.87 -15.88 -11.75
C GLY A 374 -2.86 -15.50 -12.84
N GLY A 375 -2.37 -15.06 -14.00
CA GLY A 375 -3.20 -14.75 -15.17
C GLY A 375 -3.94 -15.96 -15.72
N LEU A 376 -3.29 -17.13 -15.80
CA LEU A 376 -3.92 -18.40 -16.19
C LEU A 376 -4.97 -18.85 -15.15
N LEU A 377 -4.62 -18.80 -13.87
CA LEU A 377 -5.56 -19.13 -12.78
C LEU A 377 -6.77 -18.20 -12.76
N ALA A 378 -6.62 -16.93 -13.13
CA ALA A 378 -7.71 -15.99 -13.20
C ALA A 378 -8.81 -16.43 -14.18
N LEU A 379 -8.47 -17.18 -15.24
CA LEU A 379 -9.42 -17.77 -16.17
C LEU A 379 -10.34 -18.80 -15.50
N ALA A 380 -9.89 -19.44 -14.43
CA ALA A 380 -10.66 -20.40 -13.65
C ALA A 380 -11.49 -19.76 -12.52
N THR A 381 -11.30 -18.45 -12.26
CA THR A 381 -12.07 -17.71 -11.27
C THR A 381 -13.42 -17.26 -11.84
N ARG A 382 -14.37 -16.96 -10.94
CA ARG A 382 -15.69 -16.38 -11.29
C ARG A 382 -15.72 -14.91 -10.87
N ILE A 383 -14.75 -14.13 -11.34
CA ILE A 383 -14.70 -12.68 -11.10
C ILE A 383 -15.74 -12.01 -12.01
N GLU A 384 -16.85 -11.56 -11.39
CA GLU A 384 -17.97 -10.86 -12.03
C GLU A 384 -17.99 -9.37 -11.67
#